data_c6c40343084afaa4451550ec7c214f99
#
_entry.id   c6c40343084afaa4451550ec7c214f99
#
_cell.length_a   1.000
_cell.length_b   1.000
_cell.length_c   1.000
_cell.angle_alpha   90.00
_cell.angle_beta   90.00
_cell.angle_gamma   90.00
#
_symmetry.space_group_name_H-M   'P 1'
#
loop_
_entity.id
_entity.type
_entity.pdbx_description
1 polymer ?
#
loop_
_entity_poly.entity_id
_entity_poly.type
_entity_poly.pdbx_seq_one_letter_code
_entity_poly.pdbx_strand_id
1 'polypeptide(L)'
;MERSFMKKTMNIFFCALLGAAVLIGGCSDNNKAEAVKEQKTAAAAQKDASLSGARNTPIVAAAKKVGPAVVGITNKAYVRDIFNRVQLTERGTGSGVIYDKSGLIATNNHVVEGASEIIVSLTDGRSVKGKVLGADAATDLAVVKIDENNLPVADFGDSSTLQVGEPAIAIGNPLGLEFRGSVTAAV
;
A
#
# COMPACT_ATOMS: atom_id res chain seq x y z
N MET A 1 57.62 -19.99 -7.14
CA MET A 1 57.73 -18.78 -7.99
C MET A 1 56.63 -17.87 -7.52
N GLU A 2 56.95 -17.11 -6.53
CA GLU A 2 57.36 -15.68 -6.50
C GLU A 2 56.18 -14.77 -6.91
N ARG A 3 55.67 -14.13 -5.82
CA ARG A 3 55.87 -12.72 -5.40
C ARG A 3 55.13 -11.70 -6.27
N SER A 4 54.28 -10.92 -5.64
CA SER A 4 54.48 -9.51 -5.23
C SER A 4 53.17 -8.94 -4.69
N PHE A 5 52.94 -8.69 -3.53
CA PHE A 5 53.32 -7.76 -2.47
C PHE A 5 53.68 -6.33 -2.95
N MET A 6 52.69 -5.40 -2.83
CA MET A 6 52.99 -3.98 -2.72
C MET A 6 51.73 -3.30 -2.14
N LYS A 7 51.64 -3.00 -0.87
CA LYS A 7 52.10 -1.81 -0.13
C LYS A 7 51.87 -0.49 -0.85
N LYS A 8 50.93 0.32 -0.29
CA LYS A 8 51.04 1.79 -0.20
C LYS A 8 50.19 2.25 0.96
N THR A 9 50.74 2.43 2.14
CA THR A 9 51.26 3.65 2.78
C THR A 9 50.30 4.83 2.65
N MET A 10 49.50 5.07 3.70
CA MET A 10 49.72 5.97 4.82
C MET A 10 50.28 7.34 4.44
N ASN A 11 49.41 8.35 4.42
CA ASN A 11 49.85 9.73 4.57
C ASN A 11 49.10 10.39 5.74
N ILE A 12 49.81 10.47 6.84
CA ILE A 12 49.59 11.36 7.97
C ILE A 12 50.44 12.60 7.73
N PHE A 13 49.85 13.75 7.67
CA PHE A 13 50.46 15.07 7.93
C PHE A 13 49.32 15.98 8.40
N PHE A 14 49.22 16.21 9.72
CA PHE A 14 49.92 17.23 10.46
C PHE A 14 49.58 18.64 9.97
N CYS A 15 48.62 19.29 10.68
CA CYS A 15 48.77 20.69 10.99
C CYS A 15 48.10 21.02 12.33
N ALA A 16 48.91 21.54 13.20
CA ALA A 16 48.63 21.83 14.58
C ALA A 16 48.16 23.30 14.76
N LEU A 17 47.44 23.51 15.88
CA LEU A 17 47.36 24.67 16.75
C LEU A 17 46.88 26.02 16.17
N LEU A 18 45.77 26.54 16.68
CA LEU A 18 45.70 27.71 17.58
C LEU A 18 44.24 28.14 17.77
N GLY A 19 43.88 28.38 19.03
CA GLY A 19 42.99 29.45 19.37
C GLY A 19 41.79 29.07 20.24
N ALA A 20 41.96 29.17 21.55
CA ALA A 20 40.89 29.15 22.53
C ALA A 20 39.98 30.39 22.39
N ALA A 21 38.66 30.16 22.38
CA ALA A 21 37.71 31.12 22.94
C ALA A 21 36.47 30.37 23.44
N VAL A 22 36.36 30.25 24.73
CA VAL A 22 35.18 29.84 25.48
C VAL A 22 34.17 30.98 25.38
N LEU A 23 33.00 30.72 24.77
CA LEU A 23 31.79 31.46 25.08
C LEU A 23 30.65 30.47 25.25
N ILE A 24 30.20 30.42 26.51
CA ILE A 24 29.01 29.73 26.98
C ILE A 24 27.80 30.43 26.33
N GLY A 25 27.11 29.73 25.42
CA GLY A 25 25.84 30.16 24.89
C GLY A 25 24.94 28.95 24.75
N GLY A 26 23.97 28.82 25.66
CA GLY A 26 22.97 27.76 25.61
C GLY A 26 22.17 27.84 24.28
N CYS A 27 22.20 26.79 23.48
CA CYS A 27 21.32 26.61 22.34
C CYS A 27 20.28 25.56 22.68
N SER A 28 19.07 26.03 22.67
CA SER A 28 17.81 25.31 22.75
C SER A 28 17.75 24.23 21.65
N ASP A 29 17.48 22.99 22.05
CA ASP A 29 17.38 21.81 21.15
C ASP A 29 16.18 21.80 20.18
N ASN A 30 15.43 22.89 20.07
CA ASN A 30 14.24 22.97 19.23
C ASN A 30 14.53 23.12 17.71
N ASN A 31 15.69 23.62 17.33
CA ASN A 31 16.02 23.82 15.91
C ASN A 31 16.44 22.53 15.16
N LYS A 32 16.82 21.47 15.90
CA LYS A 32 17.23 20.20 15.27
C LYS A 32 16.05 19.35 14.83
N ALA A 33 14.91 19.48 15.52
CA ALA A 33 13.71 18.73 15.20
C ALA A 33 12.96 19.31 13.97
N GLU A 34 13.01 20.63 13.78
CA GLU A 34 12.42 21.27 12.60
C GLU A 34 13.25 21.02 11.32
N ALA A 35 14.56 21.12 11.39
CA ALA A 35 15.44 20.85 10.27
C ALA A 35 15.34 19.40 9.77
N VAL A 36 15.13 18.43 10.66
CA VAL A 36 14.93 17.01 10.29
C VAL A 36 13.55 16.77 9.68
N LYS A 37 12.53 17.51 10.11
CA LYS A 37 11.19 17.45 9.49
C LYS A 37 11.19 18.07 8.10
N GLU A 38 11.84 19.21 7.92
CA GLU A 38 11.93 19.88 6.62
C GLU A 38 12.73 19.08 5.60
N GLN A 39 13.83 18.45 5.99
CA GLN A 39 14.60 17.55 5.11
C GLN A 39 13.83 16.28 4.74
N LYS A 40 13.01 15.75 5.64
CA LYS A 40 12.19 14.56 5.35
C LYS A 40 11.03 14.87 4.42
N THR A 41 10.45 16.07 4.52
CA THR A 41 9.39 16.55 3.63
C THR A 41 9.93 16.91 2.25
N ALA A 42 11.10 17.55 2.19
CA ALA A 42 11.78 17.88 0.94
C ALA A 42 12.28 16.63 0.18
N ALA A 43 12.78 15.60 0.90
CA ALA A 43 13.20 14.34 0.30
C ALA A 43 12.01 13.52 -0.23
N ALA A 44 10.85 13.59 0.41
CA ALA A 44 9.62 12.97 -0.08
C ALA A 44 9.08 13.67 -1.34
N ALA A 45 9.11 15.01 -1.38
CA ALA A 45 8.70 15.80 -2.53
C ALA A 45 9.66 15.64 -3.73
N GLN A 46 10.97 15.51 -3.49
CA GLN A 46 11.95 15.25 -4.54
C GLN A 46 11.84 13.85 -5.16
N LYS A 47 11.37 12.86 -4.41
CA LYS A 47 11.19 11.49 -4.91
C LYS A 47 10.02 11.39 -5.90
N ASP A 48 9.00 12.21 -5.76
CA ASP A 48 7.87 12.30 -6.71
C ASP A 48 8.21 13.13 -7.97
N ALA A 49 9.09 14.10 -7.85
CA ALA A 49 9.50 14.96 -8.98
C ALA A 49 10.47 14.26 -9.96
N SER A 50 11.06 13.12 -9.59
CA SER A 50 12.11 12.45 -10.38
C SER A 50 11.60 11.32 -11.29
N LEU A 51 10.30 11.07 -11.36
CA LEU A 51 9.76 10.20 -12.41
C LEU A 51 9.84 10.97 -13.74
N SER A 52 10.78 10.57 -14.62
CA SER A 52 10.86 11.13 -15.97
C SER A 52 9.47 11.11 -16.60
N GLY A 53 9.10 12.13 -17.42
CA GLY A 53 7.79 12.22 -18.06
C GLY A 53 7.39 10.93 -18.80
N ALA A 54 8.37 10.12 -19.25
CA ALA A 54 8.19 8.81 -19.86
C ALA A 54 7.60 7.75 -18.90
N ARG A 55 7.73 7.92 -17.58
CA ARG A 55 7.16 7.00 -16.57
C ARG A 55 5.81 7.47 -16.04
N ASN A 56 5.43 8.71 -16.29
CA ASN A 56 4.14 9.26 -15.84
C ASN A 56 3.08 9.11 -16.93
N THR A 57 2.73 7.85 -17.22
CA THR A 57 1.70 7.51 -18.19
C THR A 57 0.29 7.67 -17.58
N PRO A 58 -0.78 7.79 -18.41
CA PRO A 58 -2.16 7.78 -17.92
C PRO A 58 -2.49 6.56 -17.06
N ILE A 59 -1.91 5.40 -17.38
CA ILE A 59 -2.06 4.15 -16.62
C ILE A 59 -1.50 4.33 -15.19
N VAL A 60 -0.30 4.89 -15.07
CA VAL A 60 0.32 5.15 -13.77
C VAL A 60 -0.49 6.17 -12.96
N ALA A 61 -1.01 7.21 -13.63
CA ALA A 61 -1.85 8.21 -12.98
C ALA A 61 -3.16 7.60 -12.46
N ALA A 62 -3.84 6.76 -13.25
CA ALA A 62 -5.05 6.06 -12.85
C ALA A 62 -4.78 5.07 -11.69
N ALA A 63 -3.72 4.27 -11.78
CA ALA A 63 -3.34 3.34 -10.72
C ALA A 63 -3.02 4.05 -9.40
N LYS A 64 -2.33 5.19 -9.44
CA LYS A 64 -2.06 6.02 -8.26
C LYS A 64 -3.34 6.62 -7.65
N LYS A 65 -4.31 7.02 -8.49
CA LYS A 65 -5.57 7.61 -8.04
C LYS A 65 -6.48 6.56 -7.39
N VAL A 66 -6.66 5.41 -8.04
CA VAL A 66 -7.66 4.41 -7.65
C VAL A 66 -7.07 3.32 -6.75
N GLY A 67 -5.81 2.96 -6.95
CA GLY A 67 -5.13 1.88 -6.22
C GLY A 67 -5.30 1.92 -4.70
N PRO A 68 -5.20 3.09 -4.03
CA PRO A 68 -5.42 3.18 -2.59
C PRO A 68 -6.81 2.73 -2.12
N ALA A 69 -7.84 2.85 -2.97
CA ALA A 69 -9.21 2.41 -2.66
C ALA A 69 -9.44 0.90 -2.88
N VAL A 70 -8.50 0.20 -3.54
CA VAL A 70 -8.58 -1.24 -3.76
C VAL A 70 -8.03 -1.98 -2.54
N VAL A 71 -8.81 -2.90 -2.00
CA VAL A 71 -8.51 -3.63 -0.77
C VAL A 71 -8.48 -5.13 -1.02
N GLY A 72 -7.76 -5.85 -0.17
CA GLY A 72 -7.83 -7.31 -0.13
C GLY A 72 -8.94 -7.76 0.82
N ILE A 73 -9.63 -8.81 0.47
CA ILE A 73 -10.67 -9.44 1.29
C ILE A 73 -10.29 -10.89 1.53
N THR A 74 -10.13 -11.27 2.79
CA THR A 74 -9.86 -12.64 3.21
C THR A 74 -11.11 -13.23 3.85
N ASN A 75 -11.60 -14.31 3.28
CA ASN A 75 -12.71 -15.11 3.81
C ASN A 75 -12.17 -16.19 4.74
N LYS A 76 -12.62 -16.17 6.00
CA LYS A 76 -12.30 -17.20 6.98
C LYS A 76 -13.56 -17.95 7.38
N ALA A 77 -13.47 -19.29 7.44
CA ALA A 77 -14.56 -20.13 7.87
C ALA A 77 -14.09 -21.20 8.86
N TYR A 78 -15.01 -21.68 9.67
CA TYR A 78 -14.74 -22.81 10.56
C TYR A 78 -14.68 -24.11 9.78
N VAL A 79 -13.53 -24.78 9.85
CA VAL A 79 -13.30 -26.07 9.22
C VAL A 79 -12.98 -27.09 10.32
N ARG A 80 -13.52 -28.30 10.19
CA ARG A 80 -13.15 -29.42 11.06
C ARG A 80 -11.97 -30.16 10.47
N ASP A 81 -10.93 -30.35 11.29
CA ASP A 81 -9.77 -31.16 10.92
C ASP A 81 -10.08 -32.68 11.08
N ILE A 82 -9.11 -33.50 10.68
CA ILE A 82 -9.19 -34.95 10.76
C ILE A 82 -9.36 -35.48 12.22
N PHE A 83 -9.03 -34.64 13.19
CA PHE A 83 -9.19 -34.94 14.63
C PHE A 83 -10.49 -34.36 15.20
N ASN A 84 -11.45 -33.95 14.33
CA ASN A 84 -12.72 -33.31 14.70
C ASN A 84 -12.59 -32.01 15.49
N ARG A 85 -11.44 -31.32 15.41
CA ARG A 85 -11.23 -30.00 15.99
C ARG A 85 -11.69 -28.91 15.03
N VAL A 86 -12.45 -27.95 15.55
CA VAL A 86 -12.95 -26.82 14.78
C VAL A 86 -11.89 -25.73 14.79
N GLN A 87 -11.43 -25.32 13.62
CA GLN A 87 -10.45 -24.23 13.45
C GLN A 87 -10.99 -23.20 12.47
N LEU A 88 -10.73 -21.92 12.77
CA LEU A 88 -11.00 -20.82 11.83
C LEU A 88 -9.85 -20.75 10.83
N THR A 89 -10.13 -21.10 9.58
CA THR A 89 -9.13 -21.21 8.50
C THR A 89 -9.50 -20.29 7.36
N GLU A 90 -8.51 -19.76 6.70
CA GLU A 90 -8.67 -19.01 5.45
C GLU A 90 -9.17 -19.95 4.34
N ARG A 91 -10.28 -19.57 3.71
CA ARG A 91 -10.88 -20.32 2.58
C ARG A 91 -10.53 -19.72 1.23
N GLY A 92 -10.27 -18.41 1.19
CA GLY A 92 -9.92 -17.72 -0.03
C GLY A 92 -9.71 -16.24 0.19
N THR A 93 -9.13 -15.62 -0.80
CA THR A 93 -8.91 -14.18 -0.87
C THR A 93 -9.46 -13.62 -2.15
N GLY A 94 -9.84 -12.35 -2.12
CA GLY A 94 -10.31 -11.61 -3.28
C GLY A 94 -10.02 -10.13 -3.15
N SER A 95 -10.54 -9.36 -4.07
CA SER A 95 -10.40 -7.91 -4.08
C SER A 95 -11.73 -7.23 -3.82
N GLY A 96 -11.69 -6.02 -3.26
CA GLY A 96 -12.83 -5.14 -3.11
C GLY A 96 -12.43 -3.71 -3.39
N VAL A 97 -13.42 -2.84 -3.57
CA VAL A 97 -13.21 -1.42 -3.84
C VAL A 97 -14.02 -0.61 -2.84
N ILE A 98 -13.36 0.28 -2.10
CA ILE A 98 -14.03 1.25 -1.22
C ILE A 98 -14.67 2.31 -2.11
N TYR A 99 -15.99 2.43 -2.08
CA TYR A 99 -16.75 3.38 -2.88
C TYR A 99 -17.45 4.46 -2.07
N ASP A 100 -17.42 4.36 -0.74
CA ASP A 100 -17.99 5.36 0.15
C ASP A 100 -17.11 5.57 1.38
N LYS A 101 -16.98 6.84 1.82
CA LYS A 101 -16.15 7.26 2.98
C LYS A 101 -16.61 6.65 4.30
N SER A 102 -17.85 6.20 4.39
CA SER A 102 -18.37 5.47 5.55
C SER A 102 -17.77 4.06 5.68
N GLY A 103 -16.99 3.58 4.69
CA GLY A 103 -16.36 2.28 4.69
C GLY A 103 -17.16 1.20 3.98
N LEU A 104 -17.97 1.57 2.99
CA LEU A 104 -18.65 0.62 2.13
C LEU A 104 -17.71 0.14 1.02
N ILE A 105 -17.65 -1.17 0.86
CA ILE A 105 -16.77 -1.88 -0.09
C ILE A 105 -17.63 -2.74 -0.99
N ALA A 106 -17.48 -2.55 -2.30
CA ALA A 106 -18.03 -3.44 -3.30
C ALA A 106 -17.06 -4.59 -3.57
N THR A 107 -17.57 -5.82 -3.61
CA THR A 107 -16.82 -7.04 -3.93
C THR A 107 -17.72 -8.07 -4.57
N ASN A 108 -17.19 -9.24 -4.92
CA ASN A 108 -17.97 -10.34 -5.45
C ASN A 108 -18.59 -11.20 -4.35
N ASN A 109 -19.76 -11.78 -4.63
CA ASN A 109 -20.43 -12.68 -3.69
C ASN A 109 -19.58 -13.91 -3.36
N HIS A 110 -18.96 -14.55 -4.36
CA HIS A 110 -18.14 -15.74 -4.15
C HIS A 110 -16.93 -15.49 -3.22
N VAL A 111 -16.47 -14.22 -3.07
CA VAL A 111 -15.39 -13.86 -2.15
C VAL A 111 -15.85 -13.93 -0.69
N VAL A 112 -17.09 -13.59 -0.41
CA VAL A 112 -17.62 -13.49 0.96
C VAL A 112 -18.54 -14.66 1.35
N GLU A 113 -18.93 -15.48 0.38
CA GLU A 113 -19.86 -16.57 0.57
C GLU A 113 -19.37 -17.59 1.63
N GLY A 114 -20.26 -17.96 2.56
CA GLY A 114 -19.96 -18.92 3.61
C GLY A 114 -18.91 -18.47 4.63
N ALA A 115 -18.54 -17.18 4.64
CA ALA A 115 -17.59 -16.65 5.60
C ALA A 115 -18.17 -16.62 7.01
N SER A 116 -17.38 -17.09 7.97
CA SER A 116 -17.62 -16.87 9.40
C SER A 116 -17.00 -15.56 9.87
N GLU A 117 -15.92 -15.15 9.23
CA GLU A 117 -15.23 -13.89 9.47
C GLU A 117 -14.66 -13.35 8.16
N ILE A 118 -14.83 -12.06 7.93
CA ILE A 118 -14.20 -11.33 6.81
C ILE A 118 -13.13 -10.41 7.38
N ILE A 119 -11.92 -10.51 6.81
CA ILE A 119 -10.81 -9.58 7.09
C ILE A 119 -10.55 -8.76 5.85
N VAL A 120 -10.53 -7.44 6.01
CA VAL A 120 -10.22 -6.48 4.95
C VAL A 120 -8.81 -5.93 5.19
N SER A 121 -7.94 -6.09 4.21
CA SER A 121 -6.57 -5.59 4.22
C SER A 121 -6.48 -4.32 3.39
N LEU A 122 -6.19 -3.20 4.05
CA LEU A 122 -6.06 -1.89 3.44
C LEU A 122 -4.66 -1.70 2.84
N THR A 123 -4.53 -0.79 1.88
CA THR A 123 -3.25 -0.51 1.22
C THR A 123 -2.21 0.13 2.14
N ASP A 124 -2.62 0.77 3.22
CA ASP A 124 -1.73 1.32 4.25
C ASP A 124 -1.15 0.28 5.22
N GLY A 125 -1.57 -0.99 5.08
CA GLY A 125 -1.11 -2.12 5.88
C GLY A 125 -2.03 -2.50 7.05
N ARG A 126 -3.10 -1.74 7.30
CA ARG A 126 -4.11 -2.11 8.30
C ARG A 126 -4.91 -3.32 7.84
N SER A 127 -5.24 -4.20 8.77
CA SER A 127 -6.18 -5.31 8.57
C SER A 127 -7.31 -5.19 9.57
N VAL A 128 -8.53 -5.09 9.08
CA VAL A 128 -9.72 -4.78 9.88
C VAL A 128 -10.83 -5.80 9.62
N LYS A 129 -11.72 -5.98 10.58
CA LYS A 129 -12.89 -6.85 10.39
C LYS A 129 -13.92 -6.18 9.51
N GLY A 130 -14.41 -6.92 8.51
CA GLY A 130 -15.52 -6.51 7.67
C GLY A 130 -16.82 -7.21 8.06
N LYS A 131 -17.93 -6.53 7.85
CA LYS A 131 -19.29 -7.07 8.01
C LYS A 131 -19.98 -7.10 6.65
N VAL A 132 -20.41 -8.26 6.19
CA VAL A 132 -21.24 -8.37 4.98
C VAL A 132 -22.60 -7.73 5.28
N LEU A 133 -22.96 -6.71 4.51
CA LEU A 133 -24.27 -6.05 4.61
C LEU A 133 -25.32 -6.68 3.69
N GLY A 134 -24.89 -7.15 2.54
CA GLY A 134 -25.73 -7.82 1.56
C GLY A 134 -24.88 -8.54 0.51
N ALA A 135 -25.44 -9.55 -0.09
CA ALA A 135 -24.83 -10.32 -1.15
C ALA A 135 -25.92 -10.87 -2.07
N ASP A 136 -25.63 -10.88 -3.37
CA ASP A 136 -26.51 -11.40 -4.40
C ASP A 136 -25.71 -12.41 -5.27
N ALA A 137 -26.07 -13.67 -5.14
CA ALA A 137 -25.43 -14.74 -5.89
C ALA A 137 -25.76 -14.70 -7.41
N ALA A 138 -26.90 -14.09 -7.79
CA ALA A 138 -27.30 -14.03 -9.21
C ALA A 138 -26.43 -13.06 -10.01
N THR A 139 -26.04 -11.94 -9.39
CA THR A 139 -25.17 -10.93 -10.00
C THR A 139 -23.71 -11.08 -9.58
N ASP A 140 -23.42 -12.01 -8.66
CA ASP A 140 -22.10 -12.16 -8.00
C ASP A 140 -21.59 -10.87 -7.36
N LEU A 141 -22.47 -10.10 -6.73
CA LEU A 141 -22.12 -8.86 -6.03
C LEU A 141 -22.33 -8.98 -4.53
N ALA A 142 -21.48 -8.33 -3.76
CA ALA A 142 -21.64 -8.18 -2.33
C ALA A 142 -21.16 -6.81 -1.85
N VAL A 143 -21.70 -6.37 -0.71
CA VAL A 143 -21.28 -5.17 0.00
C VAL A 143 -20.76 -5.54 1.37
N VAL A 144 -19.54 -5.12 1.66
CA VAL A 144 -18.88 -5.27 2.95
C VAL A 144 -18.71 -3.89 3.58
N LYS A 145 -18.96 -3.78 4.88
CA LYS A 145 -18.75 -2.58 5.71
C LYS A 145 -17.57 -2.76 6.62
N ILE A 146 -16.70 -1.76 6.68
CA ILE A 146 -15.67 -1.61 7.71
C ILE A 146 -15.89 -0.33 8.50
N ASP A 147 -15.52 -0.35 9.79
CA ASP A 147 -15.66 0.82 10.68
C ASP A 147 -14.29 1.49 10.84
N GLU A 148 -13.90 2.22 9.77
CA GLU A 148 -12.62 2.93 9.68
C GLU A 148 -12.83 4.36 9.17
N ASN A 149 -11.90 5.24 9.53
CA ASN A 149 -11.91 6.65 9.12
C ASN A 149 -10.83 6.94 8.09
N ASN A 150 -10.96 8.09 7.40
CA ASN A 150 -9.98 8.58 6.43
C ASN A 150 -9.68 7.57 5.31
N LEU A 151 -10.73 6.91 4.82
CA LEU A 151 -10.62 5.92 3.76
C LEU A 151 -10.48 6.60 2.39
N PRO A 152 -9.56 6.12 1.54
CA PRO A 152 -9.56 6.48 0.13
C PRO A 152 -10.78 5.84 -0.56
N VAL A 153 -11.38 6.56 -1.49
CA VAL A 153 -12.61 6.14 -2.18
C VAL A 153 -12.38 6.20 -3.69
N ALA A 154 -12.90 5.22 -4.41
CA ALA A 154 -12.97 5.23 -5.86
C ALA A 154 -14.34 5.75 -6.31
N ASP A 155 -14.34 6.58 -7.34
CA ASP A 155 -15.55 7.06 -7.99
C ASP A 155 -16.10 6.01 -8.97
N PHE A 156 -17.41 5.85 -9.03
CA PHE A 156 -18.05 5.08 -10.09
C PHE A 156 -18.08 5.86 -11.41
N GLY A 157 -17.76 5.16 -12.50
CA GLY A 157 -17.96 5.68 -13.85
C GLY A 157 -19.31 5.28 -14.42
N ASP A 158 -19.62 5.85 -15.58
CA ASP A 158 -20.80 5.48 -16.37
C ASP A 158 -20.38 4.49 -17.46
N SER A 159 -20.72 3.21 -17.26
CA SER A 159 -20.38 2.15 -18.22
C SER A 159 -21.13 2.26 -19.54
N SER A 160 -22.22 3.03 -19.62
CA SER A 160 -22.96 3.24 -20.87
C SER A 160 -22.20 4.09 -21.89
N THR A 161 -21.17 4.82 -21.45
CA THR A 161 -20.35 5.68 -22.30
C THR A 161 -19.10 4.96 -22.86
N LEU A 162 -18.81 3.74 -22.41
CA LEU A 162 -17.62 3.00 -22.82
C LEU A 162 -17.69 2.58 -24.28
N GLN A 163 -16.56 2.64 -24.98
CA GLN A 163 -16.41 2.24 -26.37
C GLN A 163 -15.47 1.04 -26.51
N VAL A 164 -15.77 0.17 -27.46
CA VAL A 164 -14.89 -0.96 -27.78
C VAL A 164 -13.55 -0.44 -28.32
N GLY A 165 -12.46 -0.93 -27.74
CA GLY A 165 -11.10 -0.48 -28.08
C GLY A 165 -10.54 0.61 -27.16
N GLU A 166 -11.31 1.07 -26.17
CA GLU A 166 -10.76 1.95 -25.14
C GLU A 166 -9.77 1.19 -24.23
N PRO A 167 -8.69 1.86 -23.79
CA PRO A 167 -7.77 1.28 -22.82
C PRO A 167 -8.48 0.97 -21.49
N ALA A 168 -8.33 -0.24 -21.00
CA ALA A 168 -8.84 -0.69 -19.71
C ALA A 168 -7.69 -1.02 -18.73
N ILE A 169 -7.91 -0.75 -17.46
CA ILE A 169 -6.96 -1.05 -16.39
C ILE A 169 -7.70 -1.87 -15.32
N ALA A 170 -7.21 -3.08 -15.08
CA ALA A 170 -7.65 -3.88 -13.94
C ALA A 170 -6.68 -3.69 -12.78
N ILE A 171 -7.23 -3.34 -11.60
CA ILE A 171 -6.47 -3.20 -10.36
C ILE A 171 -7.07 -4.15 -9.34
N GLY A 172 -6.24 -5.02 -8.75
CA GLY A 172 -6.68 -6.01 -7.81
C GLY A 172 -5.67 -6.28 -6.69
N ASN A 173 -6.13 -7.08 -5.74
CA ASN A 173 -5.33 -7.63 -4.64
C ASN A 173 -5.57 -9.15 -4.54
N PRO A 174 -5.19 -9.92 -5.58
CA PRO A 174 -5.71 -11.26 -5.82
C PRO A 174 -5.25 -12.32 -4.80
N LEU A 175 -4.15 -12.11 -4.11
CA LEU A 175 -3.53 -13.11 -3.21
C LEU A 175 -3.15 -12.52 -1.84
N GLY A 176 -3.88 -11.52 -1.35
CA GLY A 176 -3.62 -10.89 -0.06
C GLY A 176 -2.45 -9.91 -0.06
N LEU A 177 -1.76 -9.78 1.08
CA LEU A 177 -0.75 -8.74 1.30
C LEU A 177 0.46 -8.80 0.37
N GLU A 178 0.79 -9.97 -0.18
CA GLU A 178 1.98 -10.19 -1.01
C GLU A 178 1.83 -9.65 -2.45
N PHE A 179 0.60 -9.57 -2.94
CA PHE A 179 0.29 -9.14 -4.32
C PHE A 179 -0.54 -7.85 -4.37
N ARG A 180 -0.39 -7.00 -3.35
CA ARG A 180 -1.10 -5.72 -3.28
C ARG A 180 -0.83 -4.84 -4.49
N GLY A 181 -1.91 -4.33 -5.09
CA GLY A 181 -1.81 -3.37 -6.18
C GLY A 181 -1.36 -3.98 -7.51
N SER A 182 -1.71 -5.23 -7.78
CA SER A 182 -1.53 -5.80 -9.13
C SER A 182 -2.29 -4.95 -10.15
N VAL A 183 -1.59 -4.47 -11.16
CA VAL A 183 -2.16 -3.63 -12.23
C VAL A 183 -1.93 -4.31 -13.57
N THR A 184 -3.02 -4.55 -14.29
CA THR A 184 -2.98 -5.06 -15.66
C THR A 184 -3.66 -4.06 -16.58
N ALA A 185 -3.01 -3.71 -17.67
CA ALA A 185 -3.57 -2.86 -18.71
C ALA A 185 -3.90 -3.69 -19.96
N ALA A 186 -5.03 -3.40 -20.58
CA ALA A 186 -5.49 -4.01 -21.82
C ALA A 186 -6.09 -2.95 -22.74
N VAL A 187 -6.22 -3.27 -24.00
CA VAL A 187 -6.94 -2.54 -25.05
C VAL A 187 -7.93 -3.44 -25.72
#